data_bef47a56f42a4bea38db878a5d972ee0
#
_entry.id   bef47a56f42a4bea38db878a5d972ee0
#
_cell.length_a   1.000
_cell.length_b   1.000
_cell.length_c   1.000
_cell.angle_alpha   90.00
_cell.angle_beta   90.00
_cell.angle_gamma   90.00
#
_symmetry.space_group_name_H-M   'P 1'
#
loop_
_entity.id
_entity.type
_entity.pdbx_description
1 polymer ?
#
loop_
_entity_poly.entity_id
_entity_poly.type
_entity_poly.pdbx_seq_one_letter_code
_entity_poly.pdbx_strand_id
1 'polypeptide(L)'
;RRKKIANSREKTGRKPGGQPGHKGHGRKKQEPTHPVILLPPPEEVHEDCAFKKTARTIIKQLVSIRMVLDVTEYHADVYYNSQTGERAHAAFPDGVIDDVNYDGNIRAFLFLLNNDCCTSIDKSRKFLSDLTDGKLNISKGMISKLSREFALKTEPERKAAYADMLLSPVMHTDCTSGRENGKSCQIYVCATPDGKALYFAREKKGHEGVKGTVTEDYQGILVHDHDITFYNYGTDHQECLAPENIFDRVSRIFG
;
A
#
# COMPACT_ATOMS: atom_id res chain seq x y z
N ARG A 1 -29.18 25.60 9.62
CA ARG A 1 -29.50 24.30 8.95
C ARG A 1 -28.51 24.12 7.80
N ARG A 2 -27.61 23.12 7.89
CA ARG A 2 -26.74 22.74 6.77
C ARG A 2 -27.60 22.19 5.64
N LYS A 3 -27.50 22.79 4.43
CA LYS A 3 -28.13 22.22 3.22
C LYS A 3 -27.55 20.81 3.00
N LYS A 4 -28.44 19.79 2.95
CA LYS A 4 -28.04 18.45 2.50
C LYS A 4 -27.60 18.58 1.03
N ILE A 5 -26.34 18.35 0.74
CA ILE A 5 -25.83 18.20 -0.62
C ILE A 5 -26.44 16.90 -1.15
N ALA A 6 -27.18 16.99 -2.25
CA ALA A 6 -27.77 15.84 -2.91
C ALA A 6 -26.61 14.91 -3.37
N ASN A 7 -26.71 13.63 -3.01
CA ASN A 7 -25.76 12.63 -3.49
C ASN A 7 -25.91 12.53 -5.02
N SER A 8 -24.82 12.67 -5.77
CA SER A 8 -24.80 12.63 -7.23
C SER A 8 -25.17 11.27 -7.85
N ARG A 9 -25.45 10.27 -7.02
CA ARG A 9 -25.95 8.96 -7.49
C ARG A 9 -27.40 9.10 -7.95
N GLU A 10 -27.62 8.92 -9.25
CA GLU A 10 -28.97 8.76 -9.79
C GLU A 10 -29.69 7.61 -9.10
N LYS A 11 -30.94 7.83 -8.68
CA LYS A 11 -31.78 6.79 -8.11
C LYS A 11 -32.16 5.81 -9.22
N THR A 12 -31.51 4.69 -9.31
CA THR A 12 -31.76 3.65 -10.33
C THR A 12 -33.09 2.91 -10.15
N GLY A 13 -33.87 3.20 -9.09
CA GLY A 13 -35.12 2.49 -8.75
C GLY A 13 -34.93 1.03 -8.34
N ARG A 14 -33.71 0.53 -8.32
CA ARG A 14 -33.40 -0.86 -7.93
C ARG A 14 -33.38 -1.02 -6.42
N LYS A 15 -33.90 -2.15 -5.91
CA LYS A 15 -33.85 -2.47 -4.48
C LYS A 15 -32.41 -2.68 -4.03
N PRO A 16 -32.05 -2.29 -2.77
CA PRO A 16 -30.74 -2.63 -2.22
C PRO A 16 -30.52 -4.14 -2.16
N GLY A 17 -29.31 -4.62 -2.51
CA GLY A 17 -28.96 -6.04 -2.50
C GLY A 17 -28.73 -6.64 -3.87
N GLY A 18 -28.51 -7.96 -3.92
CA GLY A 18 -28.29 -8.67 -5.16
C GLY A 18 -29.50 -8.62 -6.10
N GLN A 19 -29.27 -8.19 -7.34
CA GLN A 19 -30.30 -8.13 -8.37
C GLN A 19 -30.60 -9.53 -8.93
N PRO A 20 -31.79 -9.78 -9.52
CA PRO A 20 -32.07 -11.04 -10.22
C PRO A 20 -31.00 -11.34 -11.26
N GLY A 21 -30.45 -12.56 -11.25
CA GLY A 21 -29.33 -12.96 -12.13
C GLY A 21 -27.93 -12.64 -11.61
N HIS A 22 -27.78 -11.98 -10.44
CA HIS A 22 -26.48 -11.80 -9.82
C HIS A 22 -25.90 -13.15 -9.39
N LYS A 23 -24.74 -13.52 -9.96
CA LYS A 23 -24.00 -14.71 -9.52
C LYS A 23 -23.50 -14.47 -8.08
N GLY A 24 -23.98 -15.26 -7.12
CA GLY A 24 -23.49 -15.20 -5.75
C GLY A 24 -21.99 -15.51 -5.68
N HIS A 25 -21.24 -14.66 -4.97
CA HIS A 25 -19.84 -14.90 -4.68
C HIS A 25 -19.72 -15.69 -3.38
N GLY A 26 -19.51 -17.02 -3.48
CA GLY A 26 -19.16 -17.86 -2.33
C GLY A 26 -17.68 -17.73 -1.97
N ARG A 27 -17.37 -17.92 -0.69
CA ARG A 27 -15.97 -18.01 -0.25
C ARG A 27 -15.33 -19.26 -0.84
N LYS A 28 -14.14 -19.12 -1.43
CA LYS A 28 -13.36 -20.27 -1.93
C LYS A 28 -12.66 -20.96 -0.78
N LYS A 29 -12.64 -22.29 -0.81
CA LYS A 29 -11.84 -23.10 0.12
C LYS A 29 -10.36 -22.88 -0.16
N GLN A 30 -9.57 -22.87 0.93
CA GLN A 30 -8.11 -22.78 0.90
C GLN A 30 -7.50 -24.18 1.09
N GLU A 31 -6.25 -24.34 0.66
CA GLU A 31 -5.48 -25.54 1.00
C GLU A 31 -5.22 -25.58 2.51
N PRO A 32 -5.48 -26.73 3.17
CA PRO A 32 -5.21 -26.86 4.62
C PRO A 32 -3.73 -26.70 4.94
N THR A 33 -3.41 -25.88 5.95
CA THR A 33 -2.03 -25.70 6.46
C THR A 33 -1.72 -26.60 7.65
N HIS A 34 -2.73 -27.33 8.15
CA HIS A 34 -2.63 -28.28 9.25
C HIS A 34 -3.26 -29.62 8.88
N PRO A 35 -2.91 -30.73 9.57
CA PRO A 35 -3.60 -32.00 9.37
C PRO A 35 -5.12 -31.88 9.53
N VAL A 36 -5.86 -32.64 8.72
CA VAL A 36 -7.32 -32.66 8.76
C VAL A 36 -7.80 -33.22 10.09
N ILE A 37 -8.70 -32.51 10.76
CA ILE A 37 -9.34 -32.97 11.98
C ILE A 37 -10.61 -33.74 11.60
N LEU A 38 -10.64 -35.02 11.91
CA LEU A 38 -11.83 -35.86 11.76
C LEU A 38 -12.66 -35.76 13.03
N LEU A 39 -13.87 -35.28 12.90
CA LEU A 39 -14.81 -35.20 14.01
C LEU A 39 -15.41 -36.59 14.30
N PRO A 40 -15.55 -36.97 15.58
CA PRO A 40 -16.22 -38.23 15.94
C PRO A 40 -17.70 -38.15 15.55
N PRO A 41 -18.35 -39.31 15.33
CA PRO A 41 -19.79 -39.34 15.14
C PRO A 41 -20.54 -38.78 16.36
N PRO A 42 -21.73 -38.20 16.18
CA PRO A 42 -22.60 -37.82 17.30
C PRO A 42 -23.00 -39.03 18.15
N GLU A 43 -23.33 -38.81 19.41
CA GLU A 43 -23.70 -39.90 20.35
C GLU A 43 -24.88 -40.72 19.84
N GLU A 44 -25.89 -40.08 19.23
CA GLU A 44 -27.07 -40.74 18.68
C GLU A 44 -26.71 -41.81 17.63
N VAL A 45 -25.59 -41.62 16.90
CA VAL A 45 -25.10 -42.60 15.90
C VAL A 45 -24.47 -43.82 16.55
N HIS A 46 -23.98 -43.71 17.79
CA HIS A 46 -23.45 -44.83 18.58
C HIS A 46 -24.58 -45.61 19.26
N GLU A 47 -25.68 -44.96 19.65
CA GLU A 47 -26.79 -45.56 20.36
C GLU A 47 -27.78 -46.29 19.43
N ASP A 48 -27.90 -45.84 18.18
CA ASP A 48 -28.84 -46.43 17.21
C ASP A 48 -28.09 -47.09 16.04
N CYS A 49 -28.11 -48.45 16.00
CA CYS A 49 -27.48 -49.23 14.95
C CYS A 49 -28.14 -49.12 13.55
N ALA A 50 -29.31 -48.43 13.45
CA ALA A 50 -29.94 -48.13 12.17
C ALA A 50 -29.19 -47.07 11.37
N PHE A 51 -28.39 -46.21 12.00
CA PHE A 51 -27.53 -45.25 11.30
C PHE A 51 -26.46 -45.96 10.46
N LYS A 52 -26.36 -45.58 9.20
CA LYS A 52 -25.31 -46.09 8.27
C LYS A 52 -24.48 -44.93 7.74
N LYS A 53 -23.16 -45.08 7.77
CA LYS A 53 -22.22 -44.09 7.20
C LYS A 53 -22.45 -44.00 5.67
N THR A 54 -22.66 -42.78 5.19
CA THR A 54 -22.80 -42.49 3.75
C THR A 54 -21.44 -42.15 3.12
N ALA A 55 -21.36 -42.16 1.80
CA ALA A 55 -20.18 -41.71 1.05
C ALA A 55 -19.98 -40.18 1.09
N ARG A 56 -20.97 -39.41 1.59
CA ARG A 56 -20.92 -37.97 1.62
C ARG A 56 -20.23 -37.47 2.88
N THR A 57 -19.23 -36.59 2.72
CA THR A 57 -18.56 -35.87 3.82
C THR A 57 -18.85 -34.38 3.73
N ILE A 58 -19.23 -33.76 4.84
CA ILE A 58 -19.38 -32.31 4.96
C ILE A 58 -18.05 -31.74 5.40
N ILE A 59 -17.46 -30.86 4.56
CA ILE A 59 -16.17 -30.22 4.85
C ILE A 59 -16.40 -28.75 5.13
N LYS A 60 -15.97 -28.29 6.29
CA LYS A 60 -15.94 -26.87 6.69
C LYS A 60 -14.52 -26.47 7.04
N GLN A 61 -14.14 -25.23 6.76
CA GLN A 61 -12.84 -24.67 7.07
C GLN A 61 -13.00 -23.45 7.98
N LEU A 62 -12.16 -23.39 9.00
CA LEU A 62 -11.94 -22.19 9.82
C LEU A 62 -10.62 -21.59 9.37
N VAL A 63 -10.66 -20.39 8.81
CA VAL A 63 -9.46 -19.66 8.36
C VAL A 63 -9.15 -18.58 9.37
N SER A 64 -7.90 -18.52 9.83
CA SER A 64 -7.42 -17.51 10.78
C SER A 64 -6.06 -16.97 10.37
N ILE A 65 -5.72 -15.78 10.86
CA ILE A 65 -4.38 -15.18 10.75
C ILE A 65 -3.78 -15.11 12.16
N ARG A 66 -2.52 -15.52 12.29
CA ARG A 66 -1.73 -15.33 13.49
C ARG A 66 -0.55 -14.44 13.16
N MET A 67 -0.36 -13.39 13.95
CA MET A 67 0.84 -12.55 13.91
C MET A 67 1.64 -12.86 15.17
N VAL A 68 2.90 -13.24 15.01
CA VAL A 68 3.80 -13.62 16.11
C VAL A 68 4.98 -12.65 16.06
N LEU A 69 5.33 -12.09 17.22
CA LEU A 69 6.60 -11.40 17.39
C LEU A 69 7.70 -12.44 17.52
N ASP A 70 8.63 -12.43 16.57
CA ASP A 70 9.79 -13.31 16.56
C ASP A 70 11.03 -12.51 16.97
N VAL A 71 11.75 -12.98 17.97
CA VAL A 71 12.93 -12.31 18.53
C VAL A 71 14.08 -13.30 18.59
N THR A 72 15.16 -13.02 17.86
CA THR A 72 16.39 -13.79 17.88
C THR A 72 17.47 -13.01 18.61
N GLU A 73 18.09 -13.59 19.63
CA GLU A 73 19.25 -13.05 20.32
C GLU A 73 20.54 -13.66 19.80
N TYR A 74 21.54 -12.83 19.59
CA TYR A 74 22.90 -13.24 19.22
C TYR A 74 23.85 -12.89 20.36
N HIS A 75 24.60 -13.87 20.84
CA HIS A 75 25.60 -13.70 21.88
C HIS A 75 27.00 -13.88 21.29
N ALA A 76 27.90 -12.96 21.58
CA ALA A 76 29.30 -13.05 21.20
C ALA A 76 30.18 -12.73 22.41
N ASP A 77 31.00 -13.72 22.84
CA ASP A 77 31.96 -13.52 23.90
C ASP A 77 33.04 -12.53 23.46
N VAL A 78 33.47 -11.67 24.39
CA VAL A 78 34.54 -10.72 24.16
C VAL A 78 35.84 -11.28 24.72
N TYR A 79 36.82 -11.42 23.87
CA TYR A 79 38.17 -11.87 24.20
C TYR A 79 39.09 -10.67 24.37
N TYR A 80 40.02 -10.76 25.33
CA TYR A 80 41.00 -9.73 25.65
C TYR A 80 42.41 -10.25 25.51
N ASN A 81 43.25 -9.55 24.74
CA ASN A 81 44.68 -9.84 24.62
C ASN A 81 45.44 -9.02 25.67
N SER A 82 45.99 -9.68 26.68
CA SER A 82 46.71 -9.04 27.77
C SER A 82 48.04 -8.42 27.37
N GLN A 83 48.59 -8.75 26.19
CA GLN A 83 49.87 -8.20 25.71
C GLN A 83 49.63 -6.96 24.85
N THR A 84 48.61 -6.92 23.97
CA THR A 84 48.32 -5.82 23.06
C THR A 84 47.24 -4.88 23.57
N GLY A 85 46.43 -5.31 24.53
CA GLY A 85 45.28 -4.57 25.03
C GLY A 85 44.05 -4.65 24.10
N GLU A 86 44.12 -5.39 22.99
CA GLU A 86 43.05 -5.53 22.02
C GLU A 86 41.90 -6.38 22.52
N ARG A 87 40.71 -6.05 22.04
CA ARG A 87 39.50 -6.87 22.28
C ARG A 87 38.95 -7.35 20.95
N ALA A 88 38.47 -8.58 20.95
CA ALA A 88 37.88 -9.20 19.77
C ALA A 88 36.62 -9.98 20.18
N HIS A 89 35.65 -10.02 19.28
CA HIS A 89 34.45 -10.86 19.41
C HIS A 89 34.08 -11.43 18.04
N ALA A 90 33.19 -12.41 18.01
CA ALA A 90 32.66 -12.95 16.76
C ALA A 90 31.86 -11.87 16.01
N ALA A 91 31.94 -11.89 14.67
CA ALA A 91 31.14 -10.99 13.85
C ALA A 91 29.64 -11.33 13.96
N PHE A 92 28.80 -10.32 14.09
CA PHE A 92 27.35 -10.49 14.02
C PHE A 92 26.89 -10.61 12.55
N PRO A 93 25.74 -11.24 12.30
CA PRO A 93 25.15 -11.30 10.96
C PRO A 93 24.89 -9.90 10.38
N ASP A 94 24.83 -9.82 9.03
CA ASP A 94 24.52 -8.59 8.32
C ASP A 94 23.17 -8.01 8.80
N GLY A 95 23.17 -6.73 9.11
CA GLY A 95 21.99 -6.01 9.62
C GLY A 95 21.80 -6.04 11.13
N VAL A 96 22.64 -6.78 11.88
CA VAL A 96 22.68 -6.76 13.35
C VAL A 96 23.81 -5.83 13.79
N ILE A 97 23.48 -4.55 14.00
CA ILE A 97 24.44 -3.46 14.26
C ILE A 97 24.27 -2.90 15.69
N ASP A 98 23.02 -2.68 16.08
CA ASP A 98 22.63 -2.10 17.37
C ASP A 98 22.14 -3.19 18.34
N ASP A 99 21.97 -2.84 19.61
CA ASP A 99 21.42 -3.75 20.64
C ASP A 99 20.03 -4.28 20.27
N VAL A 100 19.23 -3.49 19.54
CA VAL A 100 17.93 -3.89 19.00
C VAL A 100 17.84 -3.49 17.54
N ASN A 101 17.65 -4.47 16.66
CA ASN A 101 17.53 -4.26 15.23
C ASN A 101 16.15 -4.71 14.75
N TYR A 102 15.55 -3.96 13.84
CA TYR A 102 14.31 -4.36 13.19
C TYR A 102 14.63 -4.89 11.80
N ASP A 103 14.18 -6.10 11.53
CA ASP A 103 14.43 -6.80 10.26
C ASP A 103 13.67 -6.20 9.07
N GLY A 104 13.90 -6.80 7.89
CA GLY A 104 13.25 -6.39 6.66
C GLY A 104 11.73 -6.53 6.69
N ASN A 105 11.18 -7.51 7.42
CA ASN A 105 9.73 -7.77 7.48
C ASN A 105 8.99 -6.66 8.22
N ILE A 106 9.48 -6.23 9.39
CA ILE A 106 8.91 -5.11 10.14
C ILE A 106 9.00 -3.81 9.31
N ARG A 107 10.14 -3.59 8.67
CA ARG A 107 10.38 -2.39 7.84
C ARG A 107 9.45 -2.36 6.62
N ALA A 108 9.33 -3.48 5.90
CA ALA A 108 8.41 -3.60 4.75
C ALA A 108 6.95 -3.44 5.17
N PHE A 109 6.54 -4.07 6.26
CA PHE A 109 5.18 -3.96 6.78
C PHE A 109 4.80 -2.52 7.12
N LEU A 110 5.67 -1.80 7.84
CA LEU A 110 5.45 -0.39 8.15
C LEU A 110 5.43 0.50 6.91
N PHE A 111 6.32 0.23 5.95
CA PHE A 111 6.33 0.95 4.68
C PHE A 111 5.00 0.78 3.93
N LEU A 112 4.51 -0.46 3.79
CA LEU A 112 3.23 -0.75 3.13
C LEU A 112 2.05 -0.10 3.86
N LEU A 113 1.99 -0.18 5.20
CA LEU A 113 0.93 0.49 5.97
C LEU A 113 0.87 2.00 5.69
N ASN A 114 2.02 2.66 5.58
CA ASN A 114 2.06 4.11 5.41
C ASN A 114 1.87 4.55 3.97
N ASN A 115 2.50 3.86 3.00
CA ASN A 115 2.56 4.34 1.62
C ASN A 115 1.48 3.70 0.73
N ASP A 116 1.15 2.42 0.94
CA ASP A 116 0.14 1.72 0.17
C ASP A 116 -1.25 1.81 0.84
N CYS A 117 -1.33 1.46 2.13
CA CYS A 117 -2.59 1.54 2.88
C CYS A 117 -2.94 2.96 3.38
N CYS A 118 -2.17 3.99 3.05
CA CYS A 118 -2.38 5.39 3.45
C CYS A 118 -2.63 5.57 4.96
N THR A 119 -2.05 4.71 5.80
CA THR A 119 -2.23 4.77 7.25
C THR A 119 -1.24 5.76 7.87
N SER A 120 -1.70 6.67 8.73
CA SER A 120 -0.80 7.63 9.38
C SER A 120 0.27 6.94 10.24
N ILE A 121 1.42 7.59 10.41
CA ILE A 121 2.52 7.08 11.23
C ILE A 121 2.06 6.73 12.66
N ASP A 122 1.22 7.56 13.27
CA ASP A 122 0.71 7.30 14.62
C ASP A 122 -0.21 6.09 14.69
N LYS A 123 -1.07 5.91 13.68
CA LYS A 123 -1.93 4.72 13.59
C LYS A 123 -1.14 3.44 13.35
N SER A 124 -0.10 3.48 12.49
CA SER A 124 0.78 2.33 12.24
C SER A 124 1.54 1.92 13.50
N ARG A 125 2.06 2.88 14.26
CA ARG A 125 2.70 2.62 15.55
C ARG A 125 1.74 1.98 16.55
N LYS A 126 0.56 2.59 16.70
CA LYS A 126 -0.48 2.07 17.61
C LYS A 126 -0.87 0.66 17.21
N PHE A 127 -1.09 0.42 15.93
CA PHE A 127 -1.47 -0.91 15.41
C PHE A 127 -0.45 -1.98 15.76
N LEU A 128 0.86 -1.73 15.54
CA LEU A 128 1.91 -2.68 15.92
C LEU A 128 2.04 -2.86 17.43
N SER A 129 1.93 -1.78 18.18
CA SER A 129 1.94 -1.86 19.65
C SER A 129 0.78 -2.70 20.18
N ASP A 130 -0.44 -2.47 19.68
CA ASP A 130 -1.63 -3.23 20.08
C ASP A 130 -1.51 -4.72 19.68
N LEU A 131 -0.97 -5.02 18.49
CA LEU A 131 -0.76 -6.39 18.02
C LEU A 131 0.27 -7.18 18.83
N THR A 132 1.21 -6.48 19.46
CA THR A 132 2.33 -7.09 20.18
C THR A 132 2.23 -6.87 21.69
N ASP A 133 1.06 -6.54 22.20
CA ASP A 133 0.82 -6.23 23.63
C ASP A 133 1.82 -5.21 24.19
N GLY A 134 2.11 -4.16 23.41
CA GLY A 134 3.04 -3.09 23.77
C GLY A 134 4.53 -3.43 23.64
N LYS A 135 4.89 -4.62 23.19
CA LYS A 135 6.29 -5.06 23.09
C LYS A 135 7.07 -4.34 21.98
N LEU A 136 6.42 -3.99 20.87
CA LEU A 136 7.02 -3.18 19.80
C LEU A 136 6.67 -1.71 19.96
N ASN A 137 7.65 -0.90 20.34
CA ASN A 137 7.51 0.57 20.41
C ASN A 137 8.45 1.26 19.42
N ILE A 138 7.99 1.36 18.18
CA ILE A 138 8.76 1.92 17.06
C ILE A 138 8.65 3.45 17.04
N SER A 139 9.77 4.14 16.80
CA SER A 139 9.79 5.61 16.74
C SER A 139 9.16 6.14 15.44
N LYS A 140 8.55 7.32 15.51
CA LYS A 140 8.03 8.03 14.32
C LYS A 140 9.14 8.32 13.30
N GLY A 141 10.33 8.66 13.80
CA GLY A 141 11.50 8.93 12.95
C GLY A 141 11.92 7.74 12.10
N MET A 142 11.90 6.53 12.67
CA MET A 142 12.17 5.31 11.91
C MET A 142 11.17 5.13 10.77
N ILE A 143 9.86 5.23 11.04
CA ILE A 143 8.84 5.03 10.02
C ILE A 143 8.97 6.09 8.91
N SER A 144 9.14 7.36 9.27
CA SER A 144 9.37 8.43 8.29
C SER A 144 10.64 8.22 7.46
N LYS A 145 11.69 7.61 8.04
CA LYS A 145 12.94 7.29 7.34
C LYS A 145 12.74 6.24 6.26
N LEU A 146 11.83 5.26 6.46
CA LEU A 146 11.59 4.19 5.49
C LEU A 146 11.14 4.72 4.12
N SER A 147 10.24 5.71 4.08
CA SER A 147 9.80 6.32 2.81
C SER A 147 10.95 7.03 2.08
N ARG A 148 11.84 7.70 2.82
CA ARG A 148 13.03 8.34 2.22
C ARG A 148 14.03 7.32 1.70
N GLU A 149 14.28 6.25 2.44
CA GLU A 149 15.17 5.18 2.00
C GLU A 149 14.63 4.47 0.75
N PHE A 150 13.33 4.24 0.69
CA PHE A 150 12.67 3.68 -0.47
C PHE A 150 12.82 4.61 -1.69
N ALA A 151 12.53 5.90 -1.53
CA ALA A 151 12.66 6.89 -2.60
C ALA A 151 14.08 6.94 -3.18
N LEU A 152 15.11 6.82 -2.33
CA LEU A 152 16.51 6.76 -2.78
C LEU A 152 16.82 5.46 -3.52
N LYS A 153 16.31 4.32 -3.03
CA LYS A 153 16.55 3.02 -3.67
C LYS A 153 15.87 2.90 -5.04
N THR A 154 14.70 3.52 -5.20
CA THR A 154 13.91 3.47 -6.44
C THR A 154 14.17 4.66 -7.37
N GLU A 155 15.18 5.48 -7.10
CA GLU A 155 15.53 6.62 -7.98
C GLU A 155 15.85 6.20 -9.43
N PRO A 156 16.59 5.11 -9.69
CA PRO A 156 16.83 4.65 -11.07
C PRO A 156 15.54 4.29 -11.80
N GLU A 157 14.64 3.55 -11.16
CA GLU A 157 13.35 3.17 -11.73
C GLU A 157 12.45 4.39 -11.98
N ARG A 158 12.49 5.37 -11.05
CA ARG A 158 11.78 6.63 -11.22
C ARG A 158 12.30 7.42 -12.42
N LYS A 159 13.62 7.47 -12.64
CA LYS A 159 14.24 8.11 -13.80
C LYS A 159 13.87 7.38 -15.10
N ALA A 160 13.87 6.05 -15.09
CA ALA A 160 13.44 5.26 -16.23
C ALA A 160 11.95 5.51 -16.55
N ALA A 161 11.07 5.50 -15.55
CA ALA A 161 9.66 5.82 -15.74
C ALA A 161 9.45 7.24 -16.29
N TYR A 162 10.22 8.23 -15.84
CA TYR A 162 10.20 9.59 -16.38
C TYR A 162 10.54 9.60 -17.87
N ALA A 163 11.63 8.96 -18.25
CA ALA A 163 12.05 8.88 -19.65
C ALA A 163 11.04 8.16 -20.54
N ASP A 164 10.46 7.04 -20.05
CA ASP A 164 9.42 6.31 -20.76
C ASP A 164 8.14 7.15 -20.96
N MET A 165 7.75 7.94 -19.96
CA MET A 165 6.57 8.80 -20.03
C MET A 165 6.74 9.90 -21.06
N LEU A 166 7.94 10.44 -21.27
CA LEU A 166 8.24 11.40 -22.33
C LEU A 166 8.04 10.82 -23.74
N LEU A 167 8.19 9.51 -23.90
CA LEU A 167 8.00 8.80 -25.16
C LEU A 167 6.54 8.36 -25.40
N SER A 168 5.68 8.46 -24.39
CA SER A 168 4.26 8.09 -24.52
C SER A 168 3.54 9.04 -25.48
N PRO A 169 2.70 8.54 -26.41
CA PRO A 169 1.94 9.41 -27.31
C PRO A 169 0.88 10.24 -26.57
N VAL A 170 0.41 9.76 -25.42
CA VAL A 170 -0.62 10.44 -24.59
C VAL A 170 -0.19 10.41 -23.13
N MET A 171 -0.27 11.56 -22.47
CA MET A 171 -0.05 11.68 -21.04
C MET A 171 -1.19 12.46 -20.37
N HIS A 172 -1.63 12.01 -19.22
CA HIS A 172 -2.57 12.73 -18.36
C HIS A 172 -1.79 13.54 -17.33
N THR A 173 -2.23 14.77 -17.09
CA THR A 173 -1.69 15.60 -16.00
C THR A 173 -2.80 16.27 -15.22
N ASP A 174 -2.58 16.46 -13.93
CA ASP A 174 -3.51 17.15 -13.02
C ASP A 174 -2.74 17.72 -11.84
N CYS A 175 -3.36 18.67 -11.13
CA CYS A 175 -2.79 19.31 -9.97
C CYS A 175 -3.82 19.42 -8.85
N THR A 176 -3.53 18.84 -7.70
CA THR A 176 -4.36 18.97 -6.50
C THR A 176 -3.61 19.66 -5.36
N SER A 177 -4.36 20.31 -4.48
CA SER A 177 -3.78 20.95 -3.31
C SER A 177 -3.61 19.95 -2.16
N GLY A 178 -2.46 20.01 -1.51
CA GLY A 178 -2.12 19.24 -0.32
C GLY A 178 -1.66 20.14 0.84
N ARG A 179 -1.27 19.51 1.93
CA ARG A 179 -0.64 20.21 3.07
C ARG A 179 0.58 19.45 3.54
N GLU A 180 1.68 20.16 3.71
CA GLU A 180 2.90 19.67 4.33
C GLU A 180 3.26 20.56 5.52
N ASN A 181 3.39 19.97 6.71
CA ASN A 181 3.67 20.71 7.96
C ASN A 181 2.75 21.92 8.20
N GLY A 182 1.46 21.77 7.84
CA GLY A 182 0.47 22.85 7.97
C GLY A 182 0.50 23.90 6.86
N LYS A 183 1.52 23.92 5.99
CA LYS A 183 1.62 24.81 4.82
C LYS A 183 0.91 24.18 3.63
N SER A 184 0.31 25.01 2.78
CA SER A 184 -0.27 24.56 1.51
C SER A 184 0.84 24.16 0.55
N CYS A 185 0.67 23.03 -0.14
CA CYS A 185 1.51 22.59 -1.23
C CYS A 185 0.63 22.13 -2.39
N GLN A 186 1.24 21.91 -3.55
CA GLN A 186 0.59 21.42 -4.75
C GLN A 186 1.17 20.06 -5.12
N ILE A 187 0.32 19.11 -5.49
CA ILE A 187 0.71 17.79 -5.92
C ILE A 187 0.35 17.65 -7.40
N TYR A 188 1.36 17.62 -8.25
CA TYR A 188 1.20 17.33 -9.66
C TYR A 188 1.28 15.82 -9.88
N VAL A 189 0.41 15.30 -10.73
CA VAL A 189 0.46 13.92 -11.20
C VAL A 189 0.66 13.92 -12.71
N CYS A 190 1.54 13.05 -13.18
CA CYS A 190 1.69 12.70 -14.58
C CYS A 190 1.43 11.21 -14.70
N ALA A 191 0.56 10.79 -15.62
CA ALA A 191 0.18 9.39 -15.78
C ALA A 191 0.01 9.04 -17.27
N THR A 192 0.38 7.81 -17.62
CA THR A 192 0.24 7.28 -18.99
C THR A 192 -0.80 6.18 -19.05
N PRO A 193 -1.43 5.92 -20.21
CA PRO A 193 -2.46 4.90 -20.37
C PRO A 193 -1.99 3.48 -20.05
N ASP A 194 -0.69 3.21 -20.12
CA ASP A 194 -0.08 1.91 -19.77
C ASP A 194 0.13 1.70 -18.26
N GLY A 195 -0.35 2.64 -17.44
CA GLY A 195 -0.41 2.48 -15.99
C GLY A 195 0.80 3.06 -15.22
N LYS A 196 1.70 3.80 -15.86
CA LYS A 196 2.76 4.53 -15.14
C LYS A 196 2.20 5.82 -14.55
N ALA A 197 2.61 6.16 -13.32
CA ALA A 197 2.28 7.44 -12.69
C ALA A 197 3.45 7.98 -11.86
N LEU A 198 3.70 9.27 -11.97
CA LEU A 198 4.67 10.00 -11.16
C LEU A 198 4.01 11.18 -10.47
N TYR A 199 4.35 11.38 -9.21
CA TYR A 199 3.83 12.46 -8.37
C TYR A 199 4.95 13.42 -8.00
N PHE A 200 4.64 14.72 -8.04
CA PHE A 200 5.59 15.79 -7.75
C PHE A 200 4.98 16.79 -6.77
N ALA A 201 5.52 16.87 -5.55
CA ALA A 201 5.15 17.90 -4.58
C ALA A 201 5.86 19.22 -4.93
N ARG A 202 5.12 20.33 -4.91
CA ARG A 202 5.59 21.67 -5.24
C ARG A 202 5.01 22.70 -4.26
N GLU A 203 5.72 23.78 -4.01
CA GLU A 203 5.20 24.86 -3.17
C GLU A 203 4.18 25.72 -3.90
N LYS A 204 4.33 25.90 -5.21
CA LYS A 204 3.52 26.78 -6.05
C LYS A 204 2.75 26.02 -7.12
N LYS A 205 1.64 26.60 -7.56
CA LYS A 205 0.87 26.21 -8.75
C LYS A 205 1.37 26.98 -9.99
N GLY A 206 0.90 26.59 -11.15
CA GLY A 206 1.24 27.24 -12.42
C GLY A 206 2.60 26.81 -12.96
N HIS A 207 3.23 27.63 -13.79
CA HIS A 207 4.49 27.31 -14.47
C HIS A 207 5.61 26.91 -13.50
N GLU A 208 5.73 27.59 -12.37
CA GLU A 208 6.69 27.25 -11.32
C GLU A 208 6.48 25.85 -10.75
N GLY A 209 5.23 25.40 -10.68
CA GLY A 209 4.89 24.06 -10.19
C GLY A 209 5.13 22.97 -11.22
N VAL A 210 4.93 23.24 -12.50
CA VAL A 210 5.19 22.30 -13.61
C VAL A 210 6.68 22.04 -13.77
N LYS A 211 7.52 23.00 -13.42
CA LYS A 211 8.97 22.90 -13.57
C LYS A 211 9.54 21.67 -12.90
N GLY A 212 10.32 20.86 -13.65
CA GLY A 212 10.90 19.59 -13.20
C GLY A 212 9.89 18.45 -13.04
N THR A 213 8.68 18.58 -13.58
CA THR A 213 7.74 17.47 -13.78
C THR A 213 7.87 16.93 -15.20
N VAL A 214 7.29 15.76 -15.50
CA VAL A 214 7.29 15.21 -16.86
C VAL A 214 6.59 16.17 -17.85
N THR A 215 5.58 16.91 -17.38
CA THR A 215 4.81 17.85 -18.20
C THR A 215 5.69 18.96 -18.80
N GLU A 216 6.76 19.39 -18.11
CA GLU A 216 7.66 20.45 -18.60
C GLU A 216 8.26 20.11 -19.97
N ASP A 217 8.75 18.87 -20.11
CA ASP A 217 9.50 18.42 -21.29
C ASP A 217 8.64 17.61 -22.27
N TYR A 218 7.36 17.37 -21.94
CA TYR A 218 6.49 16.50 -22.71
C TYR A 218 6.08 17.12 -24.06
N GLN A 219 6.13 16.34 -25.14
CA GLN A 219 5.87 16.79 -26.51
C GLN A 219 4.74 16.00 -27.19
N GLY A 220 3.99 15.16 -26.48
CA GLY A 220 2.85 14.42 -27.01
C GLY A 220 1.50 15.08 -26.71
N ILE A 221 0.42 14.29 -26.83
CA ILE A 221 -0.95 14.73 -26.51
C ILE A 221 -1.13 14.79 -25.00
N LEU A 222 -1.43 15.98 -24.47
CA LEU A 222 -1.63 16.22 -23.05
C LEU A 222 -3.13 16.25 -22.72
N VAL A 223 -3.56 15.35 -21.82
CA VAL A 223 -4.95 15.31 -21.32
C VAL A 223 -4.99 15.95 -19.93
N HIS A 224 -5.82 16.96 -19.74
CA HIS A 224 -5.89 17.73 -18.50
C HIS A 224 -7.29 18.36 -18.26
N ASP A 225 -7.48 19.01 -17.09
CA ASP A 225 -8.71 19.64 -16.62
C ASP A 225 -8.78 21.12 -16.99
N HIS A 226 -8.71 21.61 -18.10
CA HIS A 226 -8.85 23.03 -18.44
C HIS A 226 -7.99 24.03 -17.63
N ASP A 227 -7.02 23.59 -16.82
CA ASP A 227 -6.10 24.52 -16.18
C ASP A 227 -5.25 25.21 -17.25
N ILE A 228 -5.35 26.53 -17.30
CA ILE A 228 -4.72 27.35 -18.34
C ILE A 228 -3.20 27.14 -18.43
N THR A 229 -2.58 26.70 -17.34
CA THR A 229 -1.13 26.44 -17.28
C THR A 229 -0.73 25.34 -18.25
N PHE A 230 -1.53 24.28 -18.35
CA PHE A 230 -1.18 23.09 -19.13
C PHE A 230 -1.22 23.31 -20.64
N TYR A 231 -1.97 24.31 -21.13
CA TYR A 231 -2.00 24.66 -22.56
C TYR A 231 -0.65 25.17 -23.11
N ASN A 232 0.32 25.43 -22.25
CA ASN A 232 1.66 25.85 -22.66
C ASN A 232 2.65 24.68 -22.85
N TYR A 233 2.20 23.45 -22.66
CA TYR A 233 3.01 22.23 -22.70
C TYR A 233 2.35 21.20 -23.63
N GLY A 234 3.15 20.24 -24.13
CA GLY A 234 2.67 19.29 -25.13
C GLY A 234 2.51 19.91 -26.53
N THR A 235 2.11 19.11 -27.49
CA THR A 235 1.89 19.55 -28.89
C THR A 235 0.41 19.57 -29.26
N ASP A 236 -0.42 18.83 -28.54
CA ASP A 236 -1.88 18.83 -28.70
C ASP A 236 -2.54 18.59 -27.33
N HIS A 237 -3.80 19.00 -27.21
CA HIS A 237 -4.52 18.98 -25.95
C HIS A 237 -5.86 18.28 -26.09
N GLN A 238 -6.16 17.41 -25.12
CA GLN A 238 -7.49 16.85 -24.94
C GLN A 238 -8.01 17.21 -23.55
N GLU A 239 -9.21 17.75 -23.52
CA GLU A 239 -9.87 18.11 -22.28
C GLU A 239 -10.57 16.90 -21.68
N CYS A 240 -10.35 16.66 -20.39
CA CYS A 240 -11.11 15.67 -19.64
C CYS A 240 -12.44 16.28 -19.21
N LEU A 241 -13.46 16.18 -20.06
CA LEU A 241 -14.82 16.67 -19.78
C LEU A 241 -15.61 15.78 -18.80
N ALA A 242 -15.06 14.65 -18.35
CA ALA A 242 -15.72 13.79 -17.38
C ALA A 242 -15.68 14.40 -15.97
N PRO A 243 -16.77 14.29 -15.18
CA PRO A 243 -16.80 14.75 -13.79
C PRO A 243 -15.86 13.95 -12.86
N GLU A 244 -15.13 12.99 -13.39
CA GLU A 244 -14.15 12.17 -12.69
C GLU A 244 -12.76 12.77 -12.86
N ASN A 245 -12.25 13.28 -11.77
CA ASN A 245 -10.87 13.77 -11.64
C ASN A 245 -9.88 12.68 -12.05
N ILE A 246 -8.76 13.05 -12.68
CA ILE A 246 -7.66 12.14 -13.06
C ILE A 246 -7.16 11.33 -11.85
N PHE A 247 -7.15 11.93 -10.66
CA PHE A 247 -6.82 11.22 -9.41
C PHE A 247 -7.77 10.04 -9.13
N ASP A 248 -9.06 10.17 -9.43
CA ASP A 248 -10.04 9.08 -9.29
C ASP A 248 -9.80 7.97 -10.33
N ARG A 249 -9.31 8.32 -11.53
CA ARG A 249 -8.92 7.35 -12.55
C ARG A 249 -7.62 6.63 -12.19
N VAL A 250 -6.62 7.36 -11.74
CA VAL A 250 -5.32 6.78 -11.32
C VAL A 250 -5.52 5.85 -10.12
N SER A 251 -6.33 6.25 -9.13
CA SER A 251 -6.64 5.38 -7.98
C SER A 251 -7.42 4.11 -8.35
N ARG A 252 -8.18 4.11 -9.47
CA ARG A 252 -8.85 2.89 -9.99
C ARG A 252 -7.93 1.96 -10.78
N ILE A 253 -6.84 2.47 -11.31
CA ILE A 253 -5.84 1.67 -12.03
C ILE A 253 -4.90 0.95 -11.04
N PHE A 254 -4.64 1.57 -9.90
CA PHE A 254 -3.68 1.10 -8.90
C PHE A 254 -4.32 0.65 -7.56
N GLY A 255 -5.64 0.72 -7.40
CA GLY A 255 -6.44 0.25 -6.26
C GLY A 255 -7.13 -1.12 -6.54
#